data_c71b3ee358ba8b3b1b7ee1b1aee7266c
#
_entry.id   c71b3ee358ba8b3b1b7ee1b1aee7266c
#
_cell.length_a   1.000
_cell.length_b   1.000
_cell.length_c   1.000
_cell.angle_alpha   90.00
_cell.angle_beta   90.00
_cell.angle_gamma   90.00
#
_symmetry.space_group_name_H-M   'P 1'
#
loop_
_entity.id
_entity.type
_entity.pdbx_description
1 polymer ?
#
loop_
_entity_poly.entity_id
_entity_poly.type
_entity_poly.pdbx_seq_one_letter_code
_entity_poly.pdbx_strand_id
1 'polypeptide(L)' 'MEIPELYFERDTDWYDWLLNNHHKYDAVYLIFYKIDHHMPSMRWEEAVKVAICFGWIDSTVKSLGNGKRQQYFTK' A
#
# COMPACT_ATOMS: atom_id res chain seq x y z
N MET A 1 -11.76 6.68 13.59
CA MET A 1 -11.97 5.80 12.43
C MET A 1 -10.77 4.89 12.25
N GLU A 2 -10.99 3.60 12.05
CA GLU A 2 -9.90 2.66 11.88
C GLU A 2 -9.19 2.87 10.56
N ILE A 3 -7.87 2.65 10.57
CA ILE A 3 -7.07 2.71 9.35
C ILE A 3 -7.12 1.32 8.71
N PRO A 4 -7.62 1.20 7.47
CA PRO A 4 -7.71 -0.12 6.85
C PRO A 4 -6.34 -0.69 6.52
N GLU A 5 -6.23 -2.01 6.60
CA GLU A 5 -5.05 -2.75 6.18
C GLU A 5 -5.39 -3.44 4.87
N LEU A 6 -4.63 -3.16 3.81
CA LEU A 6 -4.94 -3.59 2.46
C LEU A 6 -3.76 -4.35 1.86
N TYR A 7 -4.07 -5.26 0.96
CA TYR A 7 -3.08 -6.00 0.20
C TYR A 7 -3.47 -5.99 -1.27
N PHE A 8 -2.51 -5.67 -2.15
CA PHE A 8 -2.73 -5.66 -3.60
C PHE A 8 -1.60 -6.38 -4.30
N GLU A 9 -1.94 -7.21 -5.26
CA GLU A 9 -0.95 -7.89 -6.09
C GLU A 9 -0.31 -6.95 -7.11
N ARG A 10 -1.08 -5.96 -7.59
CA ARG A 10 -0.65 -5.07 -8.67
C ARG A 10 -0.89 -3.62 -8.31
N ASP A 11 -0.06 -2.76 -8.89
CA ASP A 11 -0.22 -1.32 -8.74
C ASP A 11 -1.54 -0.81 -9.30
N THR A 12 -2.06 -1.45 -10.36
CA THR A 12 -3.36 -1.07 -10.92
C THR A 12 -4.50 -1.27 -9.94
N ASP A 13 -4.42 -2.30 -9.09
CA ASP A 13 -5.44 -2.55 -8.07
C ASP A 13 -5.39 -1.46 -6.99
N TRP A 14 -4.19 -1.07 -6.60
CA TRP A 14 -3.98 0.03 -5.65
C TRP A 14 -4.49 1.35 -6.24
N TYR A 15 -4.20 1.61 -7.51
CA TYR A 15 -4.69 2.78 -8.21
C TYR A 15 -6.22 2.83 -8.19
N ASP A 16 -6.88 1.73 -8.54
CA ASP A 16 -8.34 1.64 -8.55
C ASP A 16 -8.93 1.88 -7.17
N TRP A 17 -8.30 1.35 -6.14
CA TRP A 17 -8.77 1.56 -4.78
C TRP A 17 -8.69 3.05 -4.41
N LEU A 18 -7.58 3.70 -4.70
CA LEU A 18 -7.42 5.13 -4.42
C LEU A 18 -8.40 5.95 -5.24
N LEU A 19 -8.60 5.60 -6.51
CA LEU A 19 -9.54 6.30 -7.38
C LEU A 19 -10.94 6.34 -6.74
N ASN A 20 -11.35 5.26 -6.13
CA ASN A 20 -12.69 5.14 -5.56
C ASN A 20 -12.77 5.56 -4.09
N ASN A 21 -11.64 5.67 -3.38
CA ASN A 21 -11.65 5.81 -1.92
C ASN A 21 -10.80 6.94 -1.36
N HIS A 22 -9.94 7.58 -2.16
CA HIS A 22 -8.99 8.58 -1.63
C HIS A 22 -9.69 9.75 -0.92
N HIS A 23 -10.92 10.04 -1.27
CA HIS A 23 -11.70 11.11 -0.64
C HIS A 23 -12.40 10.67 0.65
N LYS A 24 -12.47 9.35 0.90
CA LYS A 24 -13.11 8.78 2.08
C LYS A 24 -12.13 8.46 3.20
N TYR A 25 -10.85 8.24 2.86
CA TYR A 25 -9.82 7.81 3.79
C TYR A 25 -8.65 8.75 3.76
N ASP A 26 -8.02 8.93 4.91
CA ASP A 26 -6.82 9.77 5.02
C ASP A 26 -5.54 8.96 5.12
N ALA A 27 -5.65 7.67 5.39
CA ALA A 27 -4.50 6.80 5.59
C ALA A 27 -4.87 5.34 5.39
N VAL A 28 -3.88 4.53 5.02
CA VAL A 28 -4.02 3.07 4.95
C VAL A 28 -2.70 2.41 5.35
N TYR A 29 -2.77 1.14 5.73
CA TYR A 29 -1.61 0.27 5.83
C TYR A 29 -1.61 -0.65 4.61
N LEU A 30 -0.51 -0.65 3.84
CA LEU A 30 -0.36 -1.60 2.73
C LEU A 30 0.56 -2.73 3.15
N ILE A 31 0.16 -3.94 2.82
CA ILE A 31 0.95 -5.13 3.07
C ILE A 31 1.77 -5.45 1.83
N PHE A 32 3.08 -5.62 2.01
CA PHE A 32 4.00 -6.02 0.94
C PHE A 32 4.68 -7.33 1.32
N TYR A 33 4.92 -8.16 0.32
CA TYR A 33 5.68 -9.39 0.48
C TYR A 33 6.99 -9.28 -0.28
N LYS A 34 8.04 -9.97 0.20
CA LYS A 34 9.32 -10.03 -0.49
C LYS A 34 9.14 -10.60 -1.89
N ILE A 35 10.03 -10.21 -2.81
CA ILE A 35 9.96 -10.64 -4.19
C ILE A 35 10.03 -12.16 -4.34
N ASP A 36 10.76 -12.84 -3.46
CA ASP A 36 10.90 -14.29 -3.47
C ASP A 36 9.83 -15.02 -2.62
N HIS A 37 8.90 -14.28 -2.05
CA HIS A 37 7.79 -14.87 -1.29
C HIS A 37 6.79 -15.47 -2.26
N HIS A 38 6.10 -16.54 -1.85
CA HIS A 38 5.10 -17.19 -2.70
C HIS A 38 3.86 -16.30 -2.96
N MET A 39 3.62 -15.31 -2.11
CA MET A 39 2.53 -14.34 -2.31
C MET A 39 3.00 -13.22 -3.22
N PRO A 40 2.35 -13.01 -4.38
CA PRO A 40 2.73 -11.89 -5.25
C PRO A 40 2.37 -10.56 -4.60
N SER A 41 3.17 -9.54 -4.88
CA SER A 41 2.98 -8.22 -4.30
C SER A 41 3.51 -7.17 -5.28
N MET A 42 2.84 -6.03 -5.35
CA MET A 42 3.40 -4.91 -6.10
C MET A 42 4.68 -4.45 -5.43
N ARG A 43 5.54 -3.80 -6.20
CA ARG A 43 6.80 -3.25 -5.68
C ARG A 43 6.53 -1.95 -4.94
N TRP A 44 7.38 -1.65 -3.96
CA TRP A 44 7.25 -0.42 -3.19
C TRP A 44 7.28 0.81 -4.09
N GLU A 45 8.19 0.85 -5.06
CA GLU A 45 8.31 1.99 -5.97
C GLU A 45 7.03 2.21 -6.77
N GLU A 46 6.37 1.13 -7.19
CA GLU A 46 5.10 1.21 -7.90
C GLU A 46 4.02 1.81 -7.00
N ALA A 47 3.98 1.37 -5.74
CA ALA A 47 2.99 1.85 -4.78
C ALA A 47 3.17 3.34 -4.49
N VAL A 48 4.41 3.80 -4.38
CA VAL A 48 4.72 5.22 -4.13
C VAL A 48 4.27 6.08 -5.31
N LYS A 49 4.54 5.63 -6.54
CA LYS A 49 4.15 6.37 -7.74
C LYS A 49 2.64 6.53 -7.83
N VAL A 50 1.91 5.46 -7.53
CA VAL A 50 0.44 5.50 -7.54
C VAL A 50 -0.06 6.46 -6.46
N ALA A 51 0.48 6.35 -5.25
CA ALA A 51 0.07 7.20 -4.13
C ALA A 51 0.24 8.68 -4.46
N ILE A 52 1.36 9.05 -5.07
CA ILE A 52 1.66 10.44 -5.43
C ILE A 52 0.61 11.00 -6.38
N CYS A 53 0.05 10.17 -7.28
CA CYS A 53 -0.99 10.61 -8.20
C CYS A 53 -2.22 11.15 -7.48
N PHE A 54 -2.43 10.76 -6.24
CA PHE A 54 -3.58 11.18 -5.43
C PHE A 54 -3.16 12.09 -4.26
N GLY A 55 -1.92 12.55 -4.27
CA GLY A 55 -1.41 13.41 -3.19
C GLY A 55 -1.11 12.66 -1.90
N TRP A 56 -0.91 11.34 -1.97
CA TRP A 56 -0.56 10.51 -0.82
C TRP A 56 0.94 10.23 -0.82
N ILE A 57 1.50 10.04 0.36
CA ILE A 57 2.93 9.68 0.52
C ILE A 57 3.06 8.47 1.44
N ASP A 58 4.15 7.76 1.27
CA ASP A 58 4.52 6.70 2.21
C ASP A 58 5.16 7.31 3.45
N SER A 59 5.03 6.64 4.56
CA SER A 59 5.57 7.10 5.82
C SER A 59 6.34 5.97 6.48
N THR A 60 5.83 5.40 7.58
CA THR A 60 6.57 4.41 8.34
C THR A 60 6.38 3.00 7.79
N VAL A 61 7.36 2.14 8.03
CA VAL A 61 7.32 0.73 7.65
C VAL A 61 7.58 -0.12 8.89
N LYS A 62 6.86 -1.25 8.97
CA LYS A 62 7.01 -2.20 10.08
C LYS A 62 7.14 -3.59 9.49
N SER A 63 8.17 -4.32 9.92
CA SER A 63 8.33 -5.72 9.56
C SER A 63 7.37 -6.57 10.37
N LEU A 64 6.65 -7.47 9.69
CA LEU A 64 5.73 -8.39 10.34
C LEU A 64 6.30 -9.83 10.39
N GLY A 65 7.57 -10.00 9.94
CA GLY A 65 8.20 -11.31 9.88
C GLY A 65 7.78 -12.09 8.64
N ASN A 66 8.49 -13.18 8.37
CA ASN A 66 8.19 -14.11 7.26
C ASN A 66 8.13 -13.43 5.89
N GLY A 67 8.93 -12.38 5.68
CA GLY A 67 8.95 -11.67 4.40
C GLY A 67 7.79 -10.74 4.17
N LYS A 68 7.05 -10.41 5.23
CA LYS A 68 5.87 -9.56 5.18
C LYS A 68 6.18 -8.21 5.83
N ARG A 69 5.77 -7.11 5.19
CA ARG A 69 5.92 -5.75 5.71
C ARG A 69 4.59 -5.02 5.67
N GLN A 70 4.40 -4.14 6.64
CA GLN A 70 3.26 -3.24 6.70
C GLN A 70 3.78 -1.82 6.50
N GLN A 71 3.28 -1.12 5.50
CA GLN A 71 3.72 0.24 5.20
C GLN A 71 2.56 1.21 5.30
N TYR A 72 2.79 2.33 5.99
CA TYR A 72 1.78 3.35 6.23
C TYR A 72 1.81 4.36 5.08
N PHE A 73 0.65 4.56 4.44
CA PHE A 73 0.47 5.59 3.43
C PHE A 73 -0.58 6.57 3.90
N THR A 74 -0.36 7.86 3.69
CA THR A 74 -1.26 8.91 4.15
C THR A 74 -1.22 10.11 3.20
N LYS A 75 -2.26 10.89 3.28
CA LYS A 75 -2.30 12.19 2.58
C LYS A 75 -1.23 13.12 3.09
#